data_0e8814adb6d705f0d646a70566ff218d
#
_entry.id   0e8814adb6d705f0d646a70566ff218d
#
_cell.length_a   1.000
_cell.length_b   1.000
_cell.length_c   1.000
_cell.angle_alpha   90.00
_cell.angle_beta   90.00
_cell.angle_gamma   90.00
#
_symmetry.space_group_name_H-M   'P 1'
#
loop_
_entity.id
_entity.type
_entity.pdbx_description
1 polymer ?
#
loop_
_entity_poly.entity_id
_entity_poly.type
_entity_poly.pdbx_seq_one_letter_code
_entity_poly.pdbx_strand_id
1 'polypeptide(L)'
;MTVEVTQGGGRSVAFITLGCAKNEVDSEKMRAKAKAAGYRIEQDPERADAIVINTCSFIQSATEESLEAIFEAAGMENVASGDAKLIVAGCMPARYGDELAAELTEACAFVPCSKEDDLGEILNALFGGSPERDAADDDSDDEPSSVSAYVKISDGCDRFCSYCAIPYIRGRYHSFTLEDIDREVAAHVAKGAREIVLIAQDTGRWGQDFEEPSSLAALMGELAQRYPSTWFRVMYVQPEGITNELLKTIADRDNICSYLDIPLQHVDKSLLRAMNRAGSREKYLALAERIRTAIPNVTLRTTLIAGFPGETEDQFEELCDFVSEGLFDYIGVFAYSREEGTTAYELPGQIDEDIKAERAQILRDLADASCTPRIAQRVGQEMDVLVEGIEEDGQLFGRAMCQAPDVDGETYLTEGNVGDIVRVRIADTLLYEMEAE
;
A
#
# COMPACT_ATOMS: atom_id res chain seq x y z
N MET A 1 -45.16 -20.94 -25.64
CA MET A 1 -44.60 -21.37 -24.33
C MET A 1 -43.29 -20.66 -24.16
N THR A 2 -43.36 -19.50 -23.56
CA THR A 2 -42.19 -18.71 -23.16
C THR A 2 -41.68 -19.30 -21.87
N VAL A 3 -40.51 -19.89 -21.90
CA VAL A 3 -39.81 -20.34 -20.68
C VAL A 3 -39.33 -19.06 -19.99
N GLU A 4 -40.00 -18.65 -18.92
CA GLU A 4 -39.43 -17.73 -17.97
C GLU A 4 -38.23 -18.42 -17.33
N VAL A 5 -37.06 -17.98 -17.70
CA VAL A 5 -35.81 -18.25 -16.96
C VAL A 5 -35.95 -17.42 -15.68
N THR A 6 -36.41 -18.04 -14.63
CA THR A 6 -36.26 -17.51 -13.26
C THR A 6 -34.77 -17.41 -13.01
N GLN A 7 -34.21 -16.21 -13.08
CA GLN A 7 -32.91 -15.89 -12.50
C GLN A 7 -33.06 -16.04 -10.97
N GLY A 8 -32.82 -17.24 -10.48
CA GLY A 8 -32.57 -17.50 -9.08
C GLY A 8 -31.11 -17.20 -8.81
N GLY A 9 -30.81 -15.99 -8.42
CA GLY A 9 -29.47 -15.61 -8.01
C GLY A 9 -29.57 -14.35 -7.15
N GLY A 10 -29.02 -14.40 -5.94
CA GLY A 10 -28.86 -13.23 -5.08
C GLY A 10 -28.11 -12.12 -5.82
N ARG A 11 -28.32 -10.86 -5.43
CA ARG A 11 -27.66 -9.69 -6.02
C ARG A 11 -26.15 -9.77 -5.86
N SER A 12 -25.44 -9.23 -6.84
CA SER A 12 -23.98 -9.28 -6.95
C SER A 12 -23.33 -7.90 -6.92
N VAL A 13 -22.10 -7.85 -6.41
CA VAL A 13 -21.30 -6.62 -6.32
C VAL A 13 -19.88 -6.89 -6.84
N ALA A 14 -19.44 -6.10 -7.79
CA ALA A 14 -18.06 -6.08 -8.25
C ALA A 14 -17.26 -4.95 -7.60
N PHE A 15 -15.96 -5.15 -7.46
CA PHE A 15 -15.04 -4.17 -6.90
C PHE A 15 -13.91 -3.84 -7.86
N ILE A 16 -13.71 -2.56 -8.12
CA ILE A 16 -12.54 -2.01 -8.81
C ILE A 16 -11.73 -1.27 -7.74
N THR A 17 -10.51 -1.71 -7.48
CA THR A 17 -9.65 -1.12 -6.45
C THR A 17 -8.50 -0.37 -7.11
N LEU A 18 -8.33 0.89 -6.75
CA LEU A 18 -7.27 1.77 -7.24
C LEU A 18 -6.41 2.26 -6.08
N GLY A 19 -5.18 2.62 -6.39
CA GLY A 19 -4.29 3.33 -5.47
C GLY A 19 -3.30 2.43 -4.76
N CYS A 20 -3.34 2.32 -3.44
CA CYS A 20 -2.27 1.72 -2.64
C CYS A 20 -2.75 0.53 -1.81
N ALA A 21 -1.81 -0.23 -1.24
CA ALA A 21 -2.09 -1.37 -0.37
C ALA A 21 -3.14 -1.11 0.74
N LYS A 22 -3.27 0.15 1.23
CA LYS A 22 -4.32 0.49 2.20
C LYS A 22 -5.71 0.40 1.57
N ASN A 23 -5.85 0.80 0.30
CA ASN A 23 -7.12 0.67 -0.43
C ASN A 23 -7.45 -0.80 -0.73
N GLU A 24 -6.45 -1.66 -0.92
CA GLU A 24 -6.67 -3.10 -1.07
C GLU A 24 -7.29 -3.70 0.19
N VAL A 25 -6.69 -3.42 1.36
CA VAL A 25 -7.25 -3.84 2.66
C VAL A 25 -8.66 -3.29 2.88
N ASP A 26 -8.90 -2.03 2.50
CA ASP A 26 -10.23 -1.42 2.60
C ASP A 26 -11.23 -2.12 1.67
N SER A 27 -10.83 -2.47 0.44
CA SER A 27 -11.67 -3.24 -0.49
C SER A 27 -11.99 -4.64 0.03
N GLU A 28 -11.02 -5.35 0.62
CA GLU A 28 -11.26 -6.66 1.24
C GLU A 28 -12.28 -6.57 2.38
N LYS A 29 -12.15 -5.53 3.24
CA LYS A 29 -13.14 -5.26 4.30
C LYS A 29 -14.52 -4.97 3.73
N MET A 30 -14.61 -4.13 2.69
CA MET A 30 -15.87 -3.82 2.02
C MET A 30 -16.49 -5.07 1.36
N ARG A 31 -15.70 -5.94 0.72
CA ARG A 31 -16.17 -7.23 0.18
C ARG A 31 -16.77 -8.11 1.29
N ALA A 32 -16.07 -8.20 2.43
CA ALA A 32 -16.56 -8.95 3.57
C ALA A 32 -17.88 -8.40 4.11
N LYS A 33 -18.06 -7.06 4.16
CA LYS A 33 -19.32 -6.42 4.55
C LYS A 33 -20.45 -6.68 3.56
N ALA A 34 -20.16 -6.65 2.24
CA ALA A 34 -21.13 -6.98 1.21
C ALA A 34 -21.58 -8.46 1.32
N LYS A 35 -20.63 -9.40 1.47
CA LYS A 35 -20.92 -10.82 1.72
C LYS A 35 -21.78 -11.01 2.97
N ALA A 36 -21.45 -10.35 4.08
CA ALA A 36 -22.22 -10.43 5.33
C ALA A 36 -23.65 -9.89 5.18
N ALA A 37 -23.87 -8.90 4.30
CA ALA A 37 -25.18 -8.36 3.95
C ALA A 37 -25.98 -9.25 2.96
N GLY A 38 -25.38 -10.36 2.46
CA GLY A 38 -26.03 -11.33 1.57
C GLY A 38 -25.75 -11.12 0.08
N TYR A 39 -24.83 -10.22 -0.28
CA TYR A 39 -24.44 -10.00 -1.67
C TYR A 39 -23.33 -10.97 -2.09
N ARG A 40 -23.42 -11.44 -3.34
CA ARG A 40 -22.38 -12.26 -3.97
C ARG A 40 -21.30 -11.32 -4.54
N ILE A 41 -20.03 -11.71 -4.44
CA ILE A 41 -18.94 -11.00 -5.13
C ILE A 41 -18.84 -11.50 -6.57
N GLU A 42 -18.91 -10.56 -7.52
CA GLU A 42 -18.79 -10.83 -8.95
C GLU A 42 -17.43 -10.32 -9.43
N GLN A 43 -16.73 -11.12 -10.22
CA GLN A 43 -15.41 -10.76 -10.75
C GLN A 43 -15.52 -9.85 -12.00
N ASP A 44 -16.59 -10.03 -12.77
CA ASP A 44 -16.83 -9.27 -13.99
C ASP A 44 -17.78 -8.08 -13.69
N PRO A 45 -17.29 -6.82 -13.70
CA PRO A 45 -18.12 -5.65 -13.42
C PRO A 45 -19.32 -5.50 -14.36
N GLU A 46 -19.21 -5.96 -15.62
CA GLU A 46 -20.31 -5.87 -16.60
C GLU A 46 -21.49 -6.77 -16.25
N ARG A 47 -21.29 -7.75 -15.34
CA ARG A 47 -22.28 -8.71 -14.88
C ARG A 47 -22.83 -8.44 -13.50
N ALA A 48 -22.25 -7.46 -12.80
CA ALA A 48 -22.63 -7.11 -11.44
C ALA A 48 -23.88 -6.24 -11.39
N ASP A 49 -24.68 -6.38 -10.32
CA ASP A 49 -25.80 -5.49 -10.00
C ASP A 49 -25.36 -4.19 -9.34
N ALA A 50 -24.16 -4.17 -8.74
CA ALA A 50 -23.48 -2.97 -8.28
C ALA A 50 -21.98 -3.04 -8.56
N ILE A 51 -21.38 -1.89 -8.84
CA ILE A 51 -19.93 -1.73 -8.99
C ILE A 51 -19.46 -0.74 -7.93
N VAL A 52 -18.55 -1.17 -7.08
CA VAL A 52 -17.89 -0.33 -6.08
C VAL A 52 -16.49 0.00 -6.58
N ILE A 53 -16.23 1.27 -6.84
CA ILE A 53 -14.89 1.76 -7.19
C ILE A 53 -14.24 2.34 -5.95
N ASN A 54 -13.25 1.64 -5.41
CA ASN A 54 -12.44 2.14 -4.29
C ASN A 54 -11.33 3.01 -4.85
N THR A 55 -11.47 4.33 -4.67
CA THR A 55 -10.68 5.37 -5.33
C THR A 55 -9.50 5.82 -4.49
N CYS A 56 -8.44 6.24 -5.16
CA CYS A 56 -7.36 7.01 -4.59
C CYS A 56 -7.50 8.49 -4.95
N SER A 57 -7.10 9.36 -4.03
CA SER A 57 -7.03 10.81 -4.28
C SER A 57 -5.95 11.45 -3.42
N PHE A 58 -4.82 10.74 -3.27
CA PHE A 58 -3.69 11.22 -2.49
C PHE A 58 -2.88 12.27 -3.26
N ILE A 59 -2.71 12.06 -4.57
CA ILE A 59 -2.05 12.96 -5.51
C ILE A 59 -2.92 13.14 -6.76
N GLN A 60 -2.68 14.21 -7.51
CA GLN A 60 -3.47 14.55 -8.69
C GLN A 60 -3.57 13.41 -9.69
N SER A 61 -2.45 12.75 -10.03
CA SER A 61 -2.47 11.63 -10.99
C SER A 61 -3.35 10.47 -10.53
N ALA A 62 -3.38 10.15 -9.23
CA ALA A 62 -4.27 9.11 -8.70
C ALA A 62 -5.75 9.56 -8.70
N THR A 63 -6.01 10.87 -8.59
CA THR A 63 -7.36 11.43 -8.75
C THR A 63 -7.83 11.32 -10.19
N GLU A 64 -6.95 11.62 -11.17
CA GLU A 64 -7.22 11.48 -12.60
C GLU A 64 -7.51 10.03 -12.97
N GLU A 65 -6.66 9.08 -12.56
CA GLU A 65 -6.86 7.63 -12.75
C GLU A 65 -8.21 7.17 -12.15
N SER A 66 -8.55 7.67 -10.96
CA SER A 66 -9.82 7.33 -10.31
C SER A 66 -11.02 7.86 -11.10
N LEU A 67 -10.93 9.07 -11.66
CA LEU A 67 -12.00 9.64 -12.50
C LEU A 67 -12.13 8.86 -13.81
N GLU A 68 -11.03 8.47 -14.46
CA GLU A 68 -11.05 7.65 -15.67
C GLU A 68 -11.78 6.32 -15.40
N ALA A 69 -11.43 5.61 -14.33
CA ALA A 69 -12.09 4.35 -13.97
C ALA A 69 -13.58 4.54 -13.66
N ILE A 70 -13.97 5.65 -13.03
CA ILE A 70 -15.39 5.96 -12.77
C ILE A 70 -16.15 6.18 -14.08
N PHE A 71 -15.59 6.95 -15.03
CA PHE A 71 -16.24 7.21 -16.31
C PHE A 71 -16.26 5.96 -17.21
N GLU A 72 -15.22 5.12 -17.16
CA GLU A 72 -15.23 3.82 -17.83
C GLU A 72 -16.36 2.92 -17.31
N ALA A 73 -16.47 2.79 -16.00
CA ALA A 73 -17.55 2.01 -15.37
C ALA A 73 -18.95 2.60 -15.64
N ALA A 74 -19.08 3.93 -15.65
CA ALA A 74 -20.34 4.60 -16.01
C ALA A 74 -20.75 4.33 -17.47
N GLY A 75 -19.79 4.09 -18.35
CA GLY A 75 -20.01 3.72 -19.77
C GLY A 75 -20.36 2.25 -20.01
N MET A 76 -20.23 1.36 -19.02
CA MET A 76 -20.61 -0.05 -19.13
C MET A 76 -22.11 -0.19 -19.38
N GLU A 77 -22.53 -1.18 -20.18
CA GLU A 77 -23.92 -1.32 -20.63
C GLU A 77 -24.89 -1.48 -19.45
N ASN A 78 -24.53 -2.25 -18.44
CA ASN A 78 -25.36 -2.48 -17.23
C ASN A 78 -25.52 -1.21 -16.39
N VAL A 79 -24.52 -0.35 -16.29
CA VAL A 79 -24.61 0.94 -15.55
C VAL A 79 -25.38 1.96 -16.40
N ALA A 80 -25.05 2.11 -17.67
CA ALA A 80 -25.69 3.06 -18.59
C ALA A 80 -27.19 2.79 -18.80
N SER A 81 -27.62 1.50 -18.78
CA SER A 81 -29.03 1.11 -18.79
C SER A 81 -29.76 1.37 -17.48
N GLY A 82 -29.04 1.52 -16.36
CA GLY A 82 -29.56 1.66 -15.01
C GLY A 82 -29.84 0.32 -14.31
N ASP A 83 -29.43 -0.81 -14.91
CA ASP A 83 -29.56 -2.13 -14.33
C ASP A 83 -28.58 -2.34 -13.18
N ALA A 84 -27.36 -1.79 -13.28
CA ALA A 84 -26.37 -1.79 -12.20
C ALA A 84 -26.26 -0.41 -11.50
N LYS A 85 -25.81 -0.45 -10.25
CA LYS A 85 -25.56 0.75 -9.42
C LYS A 85 -24.06 1.03 -9.36
N LEU A 86 -23.65 2.27 -9.66
CA LEU A 86 -22.27 2.72 -9.51
C LEU A 86 -22.09 3.40 -8.16
N ILE A 87 -21.11 2.94 -7.39
CA ILE A 87 -20.77 3.43 -6.03
C ILE A 87 -19.31 3.86 -6.04
N VAL A 88 -19.03 5.09 -5.61
CA VAL A 88 -17.65 5.60 -5.46
C VAL A 88 -17.27 5.55 -3.99
N ALA A 89 -16.22 4.80 -3.67
CA ALA A 89 -15.71 4.61 -2.31
C ALA A 89 -14.27 5.12 -2.14
N GLY A 90 -13.79 5.18 -0.92
CA GLY A 90 -12.39 5.41 -0.59
C GLY A 90 -11.99 6.87 -0.39
N CYS A 91 -10.80 7.20 -0.89
CA CYS A 91 -10.14 8.49 -0.63
C CYS A 91 -10.83 9.68 -1.32
N MET A 92 -11.34 9.51 -2.54
CA MET A 92 -11.95 10.60 -3.29
C MET A 92 -13.21 11.16 -2.61
N PRO A 93 -14.21 10.34 -2.21
CA PRO A 93 -15.35 10.83 -1.44
C PRO A 93 -14.96 11.43 -0.09
N ALA A 94 -13.91 10.91 0.54
CA ALA A 94 -13.43 11.45 1.80
C ALA A 94 -12.78 12.84 1.64
N ARG A 95 -12.14 13.10 0.49
CA ARG A 95 -11.44 14.35 0.20
C ARG A 95 -12.37 15.47 -0.27
N TYR A 96 -13.30 15.15 -1.16
CA TYR A 96 -14.12 16.15 -1.85
C TYR A 96 -15.57 16.23 -1.37
N GLY A 97 -16.05 15.23 -0.63
CA GLY A 97 -17.35 15.27 0.05
C GLY A 97 -18.53 15.61 -0.87
N ASP A 98 -19.32 16.61 -0.44
CA ASP A 98 -20.55 17.03 -1.14
C ASP A 98 -20.28 17.65 -2.52
N GLU A 99 -19.09 18.23 -2.77
CA GLU A 99 -18.73 18.81 -4.07
C GLU A 99 -18.62 17.68 -5.12
N LEU A 100 -17.98 16.56 -4.78
CA LEU A 100 -17.92 15.39 -5.65
C LEU A 100 -19.32 14.86 -5.99
N ALA A 101 -20.20 14.76 -4.99
CA ALA A 101 -21.55 14.25 -5.18
C ALA A 101 -22.42 15.19 -6.05
N ALA A 102 -22.12 16.49 -6.08
CA ALA A 102 -22.83 17.46 -6.91
C ALA A 102 -22.40 17.41 -8.39
N GLU A 103 -21.15 17.07 -8.66
CA GLU A 103 -20.57 17.07 -10.00
C GLU A 103 -20.62 15.69 -10.67
N LEU A 104 -20.43 14.62 -9.89
CA LEU A 104 -20.37 13.24 -10.38
C LEU A 104 -21.75 12.56 -10.26
N THR A 105 -22.62 12.85 -11.24
CA THR A 105 -24.02 12.38 -11.24
C THR A 105 -24.19 10.93 -11.71
N GLU A 106 -23.15 10.31 -12.22
CA GLU A 106 -23.09 8.92 -12.67
C GLU A 106 -23.14 7.93 -11.49
N ALA A 107 -22.59 8.34 -10.35
CA ALA A 107 -22.60 7.52 -9.15
C ALA A 107 -23.88 7.74 -8.32
N CYS A 108 -24.45 6.66 -7.80
CA CYS A 108 -25.65 6.71 -6.96
C CYS A 108 -25.36 6.72 -5.45
N ALA A 109 -24.13 6.46 -5.04
CA ALA A 109 -23.67 6.58 -3.65
C ALA A 109 -22.18 6.89 -3.54
N PHE A 110 -21.82 7.55 -2.44
CA PHE A 110 -20.44 7.90 -2.09
C PHE A 110 -20.12 7.41 -0.69
N VAL A 111 -19.03 6.60 -0.58
CA VAL A 111 -18.62 5.93 0.65
C VAL A 111 -17.21 6.38 1.05
N PRO A 112 -17.06 7.44 1.85
CA PRO A 112 -15.75 7.87 2.32
C PRO A 112 -15.09 6.81 3.21
N CYS A 113 -13.75 6.84 3.34
CA CYS A 113 -12.96 5.88 4.13
C CYS A 113 -13.51 5.65 5.56
N SER A 114 -14.13 6.66 6.15
CA SER A 114 -14.73 6.57 7.49
C SER A 114 -16.07 5.80 7.55
N LYS A 115 -16.64 5.42 6.40
CA LYS A 115 -17.93 4.73 6.28
C LYS A 115 -17.88 3.43 5.48
N GLU A 116 -16.71 2.90 5.23
CA GLU A 116 -16.53 1.62 4.52
C GLU A 116 -17.21 0.45 5.24
N ASP A 117 -17.24 0.49 6.56
CA ASP A 117 -17.97 -0.49 7.38
C ASP A 117 -19.50 -0.50 7.15
N ASP A 118 -20.05 0.61 6.66
CA ASP A 118 -21.49 0.76 6.42
C ASP A 118 -21.91 0.28 5.02
N LEU A 119 -20.99 -0.24 4.19
CA LEU A 119 -21.27 -0.59 2.80
C LEU A 119 -22.47 -1.55 2.66
N GLY A 120 -22.59 -2.55 3.53
CA GLY A 120 -23.71 -3.47 3.52
C GLY A 120 -25.07 -2.78 3.72
N GLU A 121 -25.13 -1.79 4.61
CA GLU A 121 -26.35 -0.99 4.85
C GLU A 121 -26.64 -0.08 3.66
N ILE A 122 -25.62 0.52 3.06
CA ILE A 122 -25.73 1.37 1.86
C ILE A 122 -26.29 0.56 0.68
N LEU A 123 -25.75 -0.63 0.43
CA LEU A 123 -26.25 -1.54 -0.59
C LEU A 123 -27.72 -1.91 -0.34
N ASN A 124 -28.08 -2.27 0.90
CA ASN A 124 -29.46 -2.58 1.26
C ASN A 124 -30.41 -1.39 1.04
N ALA A 125 -29.95 -0.16 1.31
CA ALA A 125 -30.75 1.04 1.05
C ALA A 125 -30.96 1.29 -0.46
N LEU A 126 -29.91 1.10 -1.28
CA LEU A 126 -29.97 1.27 -2.74
C LEU A 126 -30.87 0.24 -3.42
N PHE A 127 -30.94 -0.96 -2.89
CA PHE A 127 -31.72 -2.05 -3.46
C PHE A 127 -33.07 -2.32 -2.78
N GLY A 128 -33.40 -1.57 -1.73
CA GLY A 128 -34.68 -1.69 -1.02
C GLY A 128 -34.79 -2.91 -0.11
N GLY A 129 -33.68 -3.45 0.36
CA GLY A 129 -33.57 -4.56 1.30
C GLY A 129 -32.42 -5.50 1.01
N SER A 130 -32.10 -6.37 1.97
CA SER A 130 -31.09 -7.44 1.79
C SER A 130 -31.57 -8.44 0.75
N PRO A 131 -30.68 -8.98 -0.10
CA PRO A 131 -31.04 -10.08 -1.01
C PRO A 131 -31.46 -11.33 -0.21
N GLU A 132 -32.39 -12.12 -0.76
CA GLU A 132 -32.69 -13.46 -0.21
C GLU A 132 -31.47 -14.35 -0.46
N ARG A 133 -30.92 -14.93 0.61
CA ARG A 133 -29.86 -15.95 0.50
C ARG A 133 -30.46 -17.23 -0.06
N ASP A 134 -30.00 -17.62 -1.26
CA ASP A 134 -30.22 -18.98 -1.72
C ASP A 134 -29.30 -19.93 -0.92
N ALA A 135 -29.86 -21.00 -0.36
CA ALA A 135 -29.11 -22.00 0.40
C ALA A 135 -28.07 -22.79 -0.43
N ALA A 136 -27.95 -22.47 -1.71
CA ALA A 136 -27.00 -23.06 -2.65
C ALA A 136 -25.80 -22.15 -2.94
N ASP A 137 -25.77 -20.92 -2.44
CA ASP A 137 -24.59 -20.06 -2.49
C ASP A 137 -23.59 -20.58 -1.44
N ASP A 138 -22.88 -21.61 -1.84
CA ASP A 138 -21.75 -22.16 -1.10
C ASP A 138 -20.69 -21.05 -1.01
N ASP A 139 -20.28 -20.72 0.21
CA ASP A 139 -19.18 -19.80 0.52
C ASP A 139 -17.82 -20.45 0.06
N SER A 140 -17.74 -20.89 -1.19
CA SER A 140 -16.43 -21.15 -1.78
C SER A 140 -15.77 -19.78 -1.96
N ASP A 141 -14.88 -19.44 -1.03
CA ASP A 141 -13.92 -18.37 -1.18
C ASP A 141 -12.99 -18.74 -2.37
N ASP A 142 -13.50 -18.61 -3.60
CA ASP A 142 -12.76 -18.83 -4.83
C ASP A 142 -11.83 -17.65 -5.18
N GLU A 143 -11.60 -16.72 -4.25
CA GLU A 143 -10.47 -15.82 -4.40
C GLU A 143 -9.19 -16.63 -4.19
N PRO A 144 -8.28 -16.66 -5.19
CA PRO A 144 -7.00 -17.32 -5.01
C PRO A 144 -6.35 -16.76 -3.76
N SER A 145 -6.01 -17.64 -2.82
CA SER A 145 -5.33 -17.25 -1.59
C SER A 145 -4.04 -16.54 -1.95
N SER A 146 -3.94 -15.23 -1.72
CA SER A 146 -2.68 -14.53 -1.88
C SER A 146 -1.69 -15.09 -0.87
N VAL A 147 -0.51 -15.46 -1.35
CA VAL A 147 0.57 -15.97 -0.48
C VAL A 147 1.19 -14.86 0.39
N SER A 148 0.94 -13.60 0.04
CA SER A 148 1.30 -12.39 0.79
C SER A 148 0.05 -11.56 1.04
N ALA A 149 -0.11 -11.00 2.24
CA ALA A 149 -1.27 -10.22 2.60
C ALA A 149 -0.88 -8.94 3.36
N TYR A 150 -1.58 -7.85 3.06
CA TYR A 150 -1.45 -6.61 3.79
C TYR A 150 -2.38 -6.57 5.00
N VAL A 151 -1.86 -6.11 6.15
CA VAL A 151 -2.65 -5.89 7.36
C VAL A 151 -2.43 -4.46 7.85
N LYS A 152 -3.51 -3.69 7.94
CA LYS A 152 -3.46 -2.35 8.52
C LYS A 152 -3.36 -2.44 10.04
N ILE A 153 -2.33 -1.79 10.63
CA ILE A 153 -2.14 -1.75 12.09
C ILE A 153 -2.62 -0.44 12.72
N SER A 154 -2.83 0.59 11.90
CA SER A 154 -3.41 1.87 12.29
C SER A 154 -3.98 2.58 11.08
N ASP A 155 -4.79 3.61 11.28
CA ASP A 155 -5.27 4.48 10.22
C ASP A 155 -5.19 5.95 10.63
N GLY A 156 -5.22 6.86 9.62
CA GLY A 156 -5.04 8.29 9.81
C GLY A 156 -3.61 8.70 10.16
N CYS A 157 -3.36 10.02 10.25
CA CYS A 157 -2.02 10.54 10.53
C CYS A 157 -2.08 11.92 11.18
N ASP A 158 -1.27 12.12 12.25
CA ASP A 158 -1.17 13.39 13.00
C ASP A 158 0.10 14.18 12.67
N ARG A 159 0.86 13.78 11.65
CA ARG A 159 2.12 14.49 11.33
C ARG A 159 1.90 15.81 10.63
N PHE A 160 0.80 15.96 9.90
CA PHE A 160 0.49 17.17 9.14
C PHE A 160 1.68 17.68 8.30
N CYS A 161 2.37 16.76 7.60
CA CYS A 161 3.38 17.14 6.62
C CYS A 161 2.75 18.13 5.64
N SER A 162 3.44 19.23 5.32
CA SER A 162 2.84 20.36 4.59
C SER A 162 2.34 20.01 3.18
N TYR A 163 2.86 18.94 2.59
CA TYR A 163 2.49 18.45 1.25
C TYR A 163 1.40 17.36 1.26
N CYS A 164 0.98 16.89 2.44
CA CYS A 164 0.23 15.63 2.56
C CYS A 164 -1.25 15.88 2.87
N ALA A 165 -2.13 15.32 2.05
CA ALA A 165 -3.58 15.40 2.23
C ALA A 165 -4.15 14.32 3.19
N ILE A 166 -3.36 13.33 3.62
CA ILE A 166 -3.83 12.20 4.43
C ILE A 166 -4.60 12.60 5.71
N PRO A 167 -4.16 13.58 6.53
CA PRO A 167 -4.93 13.96 7.72
C PRO A 167 -6.36 14.45 7.41
N TYR A 168 -6.57 14.97 6.21
CA TYR A 168 -7.87 15.47 5.76
C TYR A 168 -8.73 14.40 5.11
N ILE A 169 -8.10 13.33 4.56
CA ILE A 169 -8.77 12.20 3.91
C ILE A 169 -9.12 11.11 4.93
N ARG A 170 -8.11 10.66 5.73
CA ARG A 170 -8.25 9.52 6.64
C ARG A 170 -8.36 9.92 8.11
N GLY A 171 -8.33 11.23 8.40
CA GLY A 171 -8.53 11.77 9.74
C GLY A 171 -7.33 11.60 10.67
N ARG A 172 -7.62 11.66 11.98
CA ARG A 172 -6.64 11.58 13.06
C ARG A 172 -6.09 10.18 13.21
N TYR A 173 -4.82 10.09 13.63
CA TYR A 173 -4.17 8.82 13.88
C TYR A 173 -4.88 8.00 14.96
N HIS A 174 -5.08 6.72 14.72
CA HIS A 174 -5.53 5.75 15.71
C HIS A 174 -4.95 4.37 15.41
N SER A 175 -4.47 3.68 16.46
CA SER A 175 -3.97 2.31 16.39
C SER A 175 -5.10 1.30 16.50
N PHE A 176 -5.05 0.23 15.71
CA PHE A 176 -5.90 -0.94 15.92
C PHE A 176 -5.32 -1.78 17.07
N THR A 177 -6.19 -2.48 17.80
CA THR A 177 -5.75 -3.31 18.92
C THR A 177 -4.95 -4.52 18.44
N LEU A 178 -4.10 -5.08 19.31
CA LEU A 178 -3.40 -6.33 19.01
C LEU A 178 -4.41 -7.46 18.66
N GLU A 179 -5.54 -7.51 19.35
CA GLU A 179 -6.59 -8.50 19.13
C GLU A 179 -7.23 -8.39 17.73
N ASP A 180 -7.46 -7.17 17.26
CA ASP A 180 -8.02 -6.94 15.92
C ASP A 180 -7.01 -7.30 14.83
N ILE A 181 -5.75 -6.88 15.00
CA ILE A 181 -4.65 -7.21 14.09
C ILE A 181 -4.42 -8.73 14.05
N ASP A 182 -4.35 -9.39 15.20
CA ASP A 182 -4.16 -10.83 15.31
C ASP A 182 -5.30 -11.63 14.64
N ARG A 183 -6.53 -11.14 14.73
CA ARG A 183 -7.69 -11.73 14.05
C ARG A 183 -7.56 -11.67 12.53
N GLU A 184 -7.13 -10.51 11.98
CA GLU A 184 -6.84 -10.37 10.54
C GLU A 184 -5.68 -11.27 10.11
N VAL A 185 -4.56 -11.26 10.84
CA VAL A 185 -3.41 -12.13 10.58
C VAL A 185 -3.81 -13.60 10.60
N ALA A 186 -4.58 -14.04 11.61
CA ALA A 186 -5.07 -15.41 11.70
C ALA A 186 -5.92 -15.81 10.49
N ALA A 187 -6.78 -14.91 10.02
CA ALA A 187 -7.64 -15.16 8.86
C ALA A 187 -6.81 -15.33 7.58
N HIS A 188 -5.82 -14.47 7.35
CA HIS A 188 -4.94 -14.59 6.18
C HIS A 188 -4.05 -15.85 6.25
N VAL A 189 -3.47 -16.15 7.40
CA VAL A 189 -2.65 -17.37 7.60
C VAL A 189 -3.49 -18.63 7.40
N ALA A 190 -4.75 -18.66 7.86
CA ALA A 190 -5.66 -19.77 7.65
C ALA A 190 -6.02 -19.97 6.16
N LYS A 191 -6.00 -18.91 5.36
CA LYS A 191 -6.17 -18.94 3.90
C LYS A 191 -4.89 -19.28 3.14
N GLY A 192 -3.76 -19.43 3.82
CA GLY A 192 -2.49 -19.84 3.21
C GLY A 192 -1.44 -18.76 3.06
N ALA A 193 -1.67 -17.54 3.58
CA ALA A 193 -0.66 -16.48 3.54
C ALA A 193 0.62 -16.89 4.27
N ARG A 194 1.75 -16.67 3.62
CA ARG A 194 3.10 -16.96 4.10
C ARG A 194 3.86 -15.70 4.50
N GLU A 195 3.44 -14.57 4.02
CA GLU A 195 3.94 -13.25 4.40
C GLU A 195 2.77 -12.35 4.84
N ILE A 196 2.99 -11.61 5.92
CA ILE A 196 2.11 -10.53 6.38
C ILE A 196 2.89 -9.23 6.35
N VAL A 197 2.40 -8.27 5.57
CA VAL A 197 2.97 -6.93 5.45
C VAL A 197 2.17 -5.96 6.31
N LEU A 198 2.76 -5.51 7.41
CA LEU A 198 2.15 -4.55 8.32
C LEU A 198 2.26 -3.14 7.74
N ILE A 199 1.13 -2.50 7.51
CA ILE A 199 1.04 -1.18 6.88
C ILE A 199 0.22 -0.19 7.69
N ALA A 200 0.52 1.09 7.51
CA ALA A 200 -0.25 2.24 7.98
C ALA A 200 0.24 3.51 7.26
N GLN A 201 -0.25 4.68 7.64
CA GLN A 201 0.33 5.95 7.23
C GLN A 201 1.59 6.31 8.05
N ASP A 202 1.70 5.76 9.25
CA ASP A 202 2.85 5.90 10.16
C ASP A 202 2.91 4.71 11.12
N THR A 203 3.49 3.61 10.65
CA THR A 203 3.55 2.35 11.41
C THR A 203 4.38 2.47 12.69
N GLY A 204 5.40 3.33 12.68
CA GLY A 204 6.31 3.54 13.83
C GLY A 204 5.65 4.10 15.09
N ARG A 205 4.40 4.58 14.98
CA ARG A 205 3.64 5.13 16.10
C ARG A 205 2.67 4.16 16.75
N TRP A 206 2.54 2.95 16.20
CA TRP A 206 1.57 1.99 16.70
C TRP A 206 1.63 1.81 18.22
N GLY A 207 0.47 1.86 18.86
CA GLY A 207 0.28 1.66 20.30
C GLY A 207 0.62 2.87 21.17
N GLN A 208 1.14 3.98 20.60
CA GLN A 208 1.48 5.17 21.40
C GLN A 208 0.24 5.96 21.86
N ASP A 209 -0.90 5.75 21.23
CA ASP A 209 -2.21 6.36 21.53
C ASP A 209 -3.09 5.52 22.45
N PHE A 210 -2.63 4.34 22.89
CA PHE A 210 -3.35 3.53 23.88
C PHE A 210 -3.24 4.13 25.30
N GLU A 211 -4.20 3.83 26.14
CA GLU A 211 -4.16 4.22 27.57
C GLU A 211 -2.91 3.68 28.27
N GLU A 212 -2.54 2.42 27.97
CA GLU A 212 -1.26 1.82 28.32
C GLU A 212 -0.41 1.75 27.03
N PRO A 213 0.53 2.69 26.83
CA PRO A 213 1.30 2.76 25.59
C PRO A 213 2.06 1.49 25.28
N SER A 214 2.03 1.10 24.00
CA SER A 214 2.77 -0.04 23.45
C SER A 214 3.70 0.44 22.32
N SER A 215 4.38 -0.48 21.64
CA SER A 215 5.32 -0.18 20.57
C SER A 215 5.18 -1.12 19.38
N LEU A 216 5.56 -0.64 18.18
CA LEU A 216 5.67 -1.48 16.99
C LEU A 216 6.59 -2.70 17.23
N ALA A 217 7.67 -2.52 18.01
CA ALA A 217 8.57 -3.61 18.37
C ALA A 217 7.85 -4.72 19.15
N ALA A 218 6.98 -4.35 20.11
CA ALA A 218 6.19 -5.29 20.89
C ALA A 218 5.18 -6.02 19.99
N LEU A 219 4.46 -5.29 19.12
CA LEU A 219 3.52 -5.88 18.16
C LEU A 219 4.20 -6.92 17.26
N MET A 220 5.29 -6.52 16.59
CA MET A 220 6.02 -7.41 15.69
C MET A 220 6.58 -8.63 16.42
N GLY A 221 7.12 -8.43 17.63
CA GLY A 221 7.63 -9.51 18.46
C GLY A 221 6.57 -10.54 18.84
N GLU A 222 5.38 -10.08 19.20
CA GLU A 222 4.25 -10.93 19.56
C GLU A 222 3.70 -11.70 18.35
N LEU A 223 3.47 -11.02 17.21
CA LEU A 223 2.99 -11.68 15.99
C LEU A 223 3.99 -12.70 15.46
N ALA A 224 5.27 -12.37 15.40
CA ALA A 224 6.31 -13.29 14.97
C ALA A 224 6.41 -14.54 15.86
N GLN A 225 6.13 -14.38 17.15
CA GLN A 225 6.10 -15.52 18.09
C GLN A 225 4.88 -16.41 17.90
N ARG A 226 3.70 -15.82 17.61
CA ARG A 226 2.43 -16.56 17.40
C ARG A 226 2.44 -17.34 16.10
N TYR A 227 3.07 -16.76 15.06
CA TYR A 227 3.08 -17.33 13.70
C TYR A 227 4.52 -17.60 13.21
N PRO A 228 5.23 -18.60 13.76
CA PRO A 228 6.66 -18.81 13.49
C PRO A 228 6.98 -19.24 12.05
N SER A 229 5.98 -19.66 11.26
CA SER A 229 6.13 -20.07 9.86
C SER A 229 5.72 -19.01 8.86
N THR A 230 5.35 -17.79 9.33
CA THR A 230 4.90 -16.67 8.52
C THR A 230 5.93 -15.56 8.60
N TRP A 231 6.27 -14.98 7.46
CA TRP A 231 7.12 -13.80 7.40
C TRP A 231 6.34 -12.54 7.80
N PHE A 232 6.97 -11.67 8.53
CA PHE A 232 6.43 -10.36 8.90
C PHE A 232 7.31 -9.25 8.33
N ARG A 233 6.71 -8.38 7.55
CA ARG A 233 7.34 -7.17 7.03
C ARG A 233 6.63 -5.95 7.60
N VAL A 234 7.36 -4.85 7.82
CA VAL A 234 6.77 -3.56 8.16
C VAL A 234 7.19 -2.53 7.12
N MET A 235 6.24 -1.72 6.67
CA MET A 235 6.50 -0.62 5.74
C MET A 235 6.07 0.72 6.34
N TYR A 236 6.55 1.82 5.76
CA TYR A 236 6.18 3.19 6.12
C TYR A 236 6.56 3.59 7.55
N VAL A 237 7.75 3.18 8.00
CA VAL A 237 8.28 3.55 9.32
C VAL A 237 9.00 4.88 9.22
N GLN A 238 8.48 5.93 9.86
CA GLN A 238 9.14 7.22 9.87
C GLN A 238 10.48 7.16 10.64
N PRO A 239 11.47 8.03 10.33
CA PRO A 239 12.80 8.00 10.99
C PRO A 239 12.75 7.97 12.51
N GLU A 240 11.80 8.68 13.13
CA GLU A 240 11.61 8.73 14.58
C GLU A 240 11.05 7.42 15.16
N GLY A 241 10.39 6.60 14.33
CA GLY A 241 9.87 5.28 14.69
C GLY A 241 10.94 4.19 14.74
N ILE A 242 12.14 4.44 14.18
CA ILE A 242 13.25 3.48 14.22
C ILE A 242 13.91 3.51 15.59
N THR A 243 13.35 2.76 16.53
CA THR A 243 13.88 2.61 17.89
C THR A 243 14.92 1.49 17.98
N ASN A 244 15.77 1.51 19.01
CA ASN A 244 16.72 0.41 19.26
C ASN A 244 15.99 -0.90 19.58
N GLU A 245 14.82 -0.82 20.21
CA GLU A 245 13.97 -1.97 20.49
C GLU A 245 13.47 -2.61 19.20
N LEU A 246 12.96 -1.79 18.25
CA LEU A 246 12.53 -2.27 16.93
C LEU A 246 13.68 -2.95 16.18
N LEU A 247 14.86 -2.31 16.13
CA LEU A 247 16.04 -2.88 15.47
C LEU A 247 16.43 -4.21 16.10
N LYS A 248 16.41 -4.30 17.43
CA LYS A 248 16.69 -5.55 18.14
C LYS A 248 15.63 -6.63 17.83
N THR A 249 14.35 -6.28 17.83
CA THR A 249 13.27 -7.23 17.52
C THR A 249 13.40 -7.80 16.13
N ILE A 250 13.75 -6.97 15.13
CA ILE A 250 14.01 -7.43 13.76
C ILE A 250 15.24 -8.33 13.69
N ALA A 251 16.33 -7.94 14.36
CA ALA A 251 17.58 -8.71 14.34
C ALA A 251 17.49 -10.08 15.04
N ASP A 252 16.64 -10.20 16.06
CA ASP A 252 16.55 -11.40 16.91
C ASP A 252 15.56 -12.45 16.38
N ARG A 253 14.86 -12.20 15.26
CA ARG A 253 13.79 -13.09 14.75
C ARG A 253 13.93 -13.39 13.27
N ASP A 254 14.12 -14.66 12.93
CA ASP A 254 14.34 -15.13 11.56
C ASP A 254 13.11 -14.96 10.64
N ASN A 255 11.91 -14.84 11.22
CA ASN A 255 10.67 -14.64 10.48
C ASN A 255 10.20 -13.17 10.42
N ILE A 256 11.02 -12.23 10.86
CA ILE A 256 10.82 -10.80 10.57
C ILE A 256 11.78 -10.41 9.46
N CYS A 257 11.24 -9.87 8.36
CA CYS A 257 12.07 -9.43 7.25
C CYS A 257 13.06 -8.34 7.70
N SER A 258 14.35 -8.59 7.45
CA SER A 258 15.42 -7.60 7.66
C SER A 258 15.32 -6.50 6.61
N TYR A 259 14.21 -5.77 6.65
CA TYR A 259 13.79 -4.77 5.68
C TYR A 259 13.16 -3.58 6.40
N LEU A 260 13.54 -2.36 6.00
CA LEU A 260 13.00 -1.14 6.54
C LEU A 260 12.72 -0.14 5.41
N ASP A 261 11.45 0.22 5.23
CA ASP A 261 11.01 1.32 4.38
C ASP A 261 10.86 2.59 5.22
N ILE A 262 11.73 3.57 4.95
CA ILE A 262 11.88 4.80 5.75
C ILE A 262 11.74 6.01 4.82
N PRO A 263 10.54 6.60 4.66
CA PRO A 263 10.31 7.72 3.76
C PRO A 263 10.99 9.01 4.31
N LEU A 264 12.12 9.41 3.72
CA LEU A 264 12.90 10.58 4.14
C LEU A 264 12.39 11.87 3.51
N GLN A 265 11.90 11.80 2.28
CA GLN A 265 11.35 12.87 1.45
C GLN A 265 12.41 13.84 0.88
N HIS A 266 13.31 14.38 1.69
CA HIS A 266 14.41 15.24 1.33
C HIS A 266 15.53 15.15 2.36
N VAL A 267 16.69 15.78 2.13
CA VAL A 267 17.83 15.77 3.07
C VAL A 267 18.18 17.16 3.61
N ASP A 268 17.85 18.24 2.87
CA ASP A 268 18.09 19.60 3.34
C ASP A 268 17.21 19.94 4.55
N LYS A 269 17.85 20.47 5.58
CA LYS A 269 17.20 20.76 6.86
C LYS A 269 16.12 21.86 6.76
N SER A 270 16.31 22.84 5.86
CA SER A 270 15.37 23.95 5.71
C SER A 270 14.12 23.52 4.95
N LEU A 271 14.27 22.71 3.90
CA LEU A 271 13.16 22.12 3.16
C LEU A 271 12.39 21.12 4.01
N LEU A 272 13.06 20.24 4.76
CA LEU A 272 12.40 19.33 5.70
C LEU A 272 11.57 20.10 6.73
N ARG A 273 12.07 21.23 7.23
CA ARG A 273 11.28 22.10 8.12
C ARG A 273 10.08 22.70 7.40
N ALA A 274 10.21 23.14 6.14
CA ALA A 274 9.09 23.62 5.34
C ALA A 274 8.06 22.50 5.04
N MET A 275 8.53 21.25 4.91
CA MET A 275 7.71 20.05 4.81
C MET A 275 7.03 19.64 6.14
N ASN A 276 7.25 20.39 7.23
CA ASN A 276 6.86 20.02 8.60
C ASN A 276 7.45 18.67 9.04
N ARG A 277 8.73 18.43 8.72
CA ARG A 277 9.49 17.23 9.06
C ARG A 277 10.77 17.57 9.80
N ALA A 278 11.24 16.65 10.63
CA ALA A 278 12.50 16.76 11.35
C ALA A 278 13.54 15.86 10.70
N GLY A 279 14.68 16.42 10.30
CA GLY A 279 15.76 15.66 9.68
C GLY A 279 16.92 16.53 9.21
N SER A 280 17.94 15.91 8.72
CA SER A 280 19.04 16.48 7.91
C SER A 280 19.85 15.34 7.32
N ARG A 281 20.71 15.66 6.32
CA ARG A 281 21.63 14.69 5.72
C ARG A 281 22.42 13.92 6.80
N GLU A 282 23.07 14.63 7.74
CA GLU A 282 23.92 14.00 8.77
C GLU A 282 23.10 13.05 9.67
N LYS A 283 21.86 13.44 10.02
CA LYS A 283 21.00 12.57 10.84
C LYS A 283 20.61 11.30 10.11
N TYR A 284 20.37 11.39 8.80
CA TYR A 284 19.99 10.25 8.00
C TYR A 284 21.17 9.31 7.72
N LEU A 285 22.37 9.87 7.51
CA LEU A 285 23.61 9.08 7.45
C LEU A 285 23.83 8.29 8.77
N ALA A 286 23.75 8.99 9.90
CA ALA A 286 23.89 8.35 11.20
C ALA A 286 22.78 7.30 11.48
N LEU A 287 21.55 7.53 10.99
CA LEU A 287 20.46 6.57 11.10
C LEU A 287 20.76 5.31 10.30
N ALA A 288 21.19 5.44 9.04
CA ALA A 288 21.54 4.30 8.18
C ALA A 288 22.70 3.49 8.77
N GLU A 289 23.74 4.15 9.30
CA GLU A 289 24.85 3.49 9.97
C GLU A 289 24.39 2.72 11.22
N ARG A 290 23.55 3.33 12.06
CA ARG A 290 22.98 2.71 13.25
C ARG A 290 22.17 1.46 12.90
N ILE A 291 21.33 1.55 11.86
CA ILE A 291 20.51 0.43 11.40
C ILE A 291 21.39 -0.71 10.90
N ARG A 292 22.37 -0.44 10.05
CA ARG A 292 23.28 -1.47 9.50
C ARG A 292 24.18 -2.08 10.55
N THR A 293 24.52 -1.34 11.61
CA THR A 293 25.25 -1.87 12.76
C THR A 293 24.40 -2.87 13.56
N ALA A 294 23.11 -2.57 13.72
CA ALA A 294 22.17 -3.44 14.44
C ALA A 294 21.74 -4.65 13.60
N ILE A 295 21.56 -4.47 12.29
CA ILE A 295 21.10 -5.50 11.35
C ILE A 295 22.04 -5.48 10.12
N PRO A 296 23.12 -6.24 10.09
CA PRO A 296 24.17 -6.11 9.06
C PRO A 296 23.69 -6.30 7.62
N ASN A 297 22.73 -7.20 7.39
CA ASN A 297 22.19 -7.54 6.07
C ASN A 297 20.84 -6.86 5.78
N VAL A 298 20.53 -5.76 6.47
CA VAL A 298 19.26 -5.07 6.29
C VAL A 298 19.15 -4.48 4.88
N THR A 299 17.99 -4.64 4.29
CA THR A 299 17.56 -3.89 3.11
C THR A 299 16.93 -2.57 3.54
N LEU A 300 17.42 -1.48 2.99
CA LEU A 300 16.90 -0.14 3.24
C LEU A 300 16.21 0.42 2.00
N ARG A 301 14.95 0.78 2.17
CA ARG A 301 14.17 1.52 1.18
C ARG A 301 13.87 2.93 1.67
N THR A 302 13.85 3.88 0.75
CA THR A 302 13.40 5.24 1.04
C THR A 302 12.54 5.81 -0.08
N THR A 303 11.86 6.91 0.23
CA THR A 303 11.09 7.70 -0.73
C THR A 303 11.54 9.15 -0.65
N LEU A 304 11.74 9.78 -1.81
CA LEU A 304 12.19 11.16 -1.98
C LEU A 304 11.20 11.95 -2.82
N ILE A 305 11.11 13.25 -2.55
CA ILE A 305 10.31 14.22 -3.31
C ILE A 305 11.25 15.28 -3.90
N ALA A 306 11.19 15.47 -5.21
CA ALA A 306 11.88 16.53 -5.93
C ALA A 306 10.92 17.67 -6.27
N GLY A 307 11.42 18.90 -6.30
CA GLY A 307 10.65 20.06 -6.75
C GLY A 307 9.65 20.60 -5.73
N PHE A 308 9.92 20.41 -4.43
CA PHE A 308 9.11 21.01 -3.37
C PHE A 308 9.20 22.56 -3.43
N PRO A 309 8.13 23.33 -3.12
CA PRO A 309 8.13 24.77 -3.19
C PRO A 309 9.33 25.41 -2.47
N GLY A 310 10.09 26.23 -3.21
CA GLY A 310 11.28 26.90 -2.72
C GLY A 310 12.57 26.08 -2.75
N GLU A 311 12.56 24.84 -3.28
CA GLU A 311 13.76 24.04 -3.49
C GLU A 311 14.73 24.73 -4.46
N THR A 312 15.92 25.08 -3.98
CA THR A 312 16.98 25.69 -4.79
C THR A 312 17.79 24.62 -5.52
N GLU A 313 18.62 25.05 -6.49
CA GLU A 313 19.53 24.15 -7.20
C GLU A 313 20.53 23.50 -6.24
N ASP A 314 21.15 24.28 -5.34
CA ASP A 314 22.11 23.76 -4.36
C ASP A 314 21.48 22.67 -3.45
N GLN A 315 20.20 22.83 -3.08
CA GLN A 315 19.48 21.85 -2.27
C GLN A 315 19.13 20.58 -3.06
N PHE A 316 18.82 20.74 -4.33
CA PHE A 316 18.61 19.63 -5.24
C PHE A 316 19.92 18.86 -5.50
N GLU A 317 21.05 19.58 -5.72
CA GLU A 317 22.38 18.96 -5.85
C GLU A 317 22.76 18.19 -4.56
N GLU A 318 22.49 18.73 -3.36
CA GLU A 318 22.71 18.02 -2.10
C GLU A 318 21.90 16.71 -2.03
N LEU A 319 20.66 16.71 -2.53
CA LEU A 319 19.84 15.52 -2.60
C LEU A 319 20.41 14.50 -3.60
N CYS A 320 20.88 14.93 -4.77
CA CYS A 320 21.56 14.09 -5.76
C CYS A 320 22.83 13.44 -5.19
N ASP A 321 23.65 14.23 -4.49
CA ASP A 321 24.85 13.74 -3.81
C ASP A 321 24.52 12.66 -2.78
N PHE A 322 23.46 12.88 -1.98
CA PHE A 322 23.02 11.89 -0.99
C PHE A 322 22.56 10.58 -1.62
N VAL A 323 21.81 10.62 -2.73
CA VAL A 323 21.39 9.42 -3.48
C VAL A 323 22.62 8.68 -3.99
N SER A 324 23.60 9.43 -4.52
CA SER A 324 24.83 8.87 -5.09
C SER A 324 25.77 8.20 -4.07
N GLU A 325 25.56 8.44 -2.76
CA GLU A 325 26.31 7.71 -1.70
C GLU A 325 25.99 6.22 -1.64
N GLY A 326 24.90 5.77 -2.29
CA GLY A 326 24.55 4.34 -2.38
C GLY A 326 24.18 3.70 -1.04
N LEU A 327 23.48 4.43 -0.18
CA LEU A 327 23.09 3.96 1.16
C LEU A 327 21.87 3.06 1.15
N PHE A 328 21.00 3.21 0.16
CA PHE A 328 19.73 2.50 0.06
C PHE A 328 19.78 1.42 -1.01
N ASP A 329 19.03 0.35 -0.77
CA ASP A 329 18.88 -0.74 -1.72
C ASP A 329 17.76 -0.42 -2.74
N TYR A 330 16.76 0.38 -2.30
CA TYR A 330 15.66 0.84 -3.13
C TYR A 330 15.32 2.30 -2.82
N ILE A 331 15.05 3.09 -3.84
CA ILE A 331 14.70 4.51 -3.71
C ILE A 331 13.51 4.83 -4.63
N GLY A 332 12.36 5.12 -4.03
CA GLY A 332 11.22 5.69 -4.76
C GLY A 332 11.36 7.21 -4.91
N VAL A 333 11.13 7.74 -6.11
CA VAL A 333 11.23 9.17 -6.39
C VAL A 333 9.94 9.72 -6.97
N PHE A 334 9.41 10.76 -6.35
CA PHE A 334 8.22 11.47 -6.80
C PHE A 334 8.53 12.94 -7.09
N ALA A 335 7.95 13.46 -8.16
CA ALA A 335 7.83 14.91 -8.31
C ALA A 335 6.82 15.42 -7.26
N TYR A 336 7.07 16.60 -6.71
CA TYR A 336 6.11 17.23 -5.80
C TYR A 336 4.78 17.48 -6.51
N SER A 337 3.71 16.93 -5.99
CA SER A 337 2.34 17.18 -6.43
C SER A 337 1.72 18.31 -5.60
N ARG A 338 1.22 19.34 -6.26
CA ARG A 338 0.59 20.50 -5.62
C ARG A 338 -0.86 20.20 -5.28
N GLU A 339 -1.09 19.70 -4.06
CA GLU A 339 -2.39 19.20 -3.63
C GLU A 339 -3.21 20.29 -2.90
N GLU A 340 -4.39 20.57 -3.43
CA GLU A 340 -5.33 21.51 -2.84
C GLU A 340 -5.71 21.12 -1.40
N GLY A 341 -5.85 22.13 -0.52
CA GLY A 341 -6.13 21.92 0.90
C GLY A 341 -4.90 21.58 1.76
N THR A 342 -3.71 21.39 1.15
CA THR A 342 -2.46 21.20 1.89
C THR A 342 -1.75 22.54 2.14
N THR A 343 -0.95 22.62 3.20
CA THR A 343 -0.19 23.83 3.51
C THR A 343 0.79 24.20 2.39
N ALA A 344 1.41 23.21 1.75
CA ALA A 344 2.39 23.42 0.69
C ALA A 344 1.76 23.96 -0.61
N TYR A 345 0.47 23.79 -0.80
CA TYR A 345 -0.28 24.37 -1.93
C TYR A 345 -0.13 25.90 -2.01
N GLU A 346 -0.16 26.57 -0.84
CA GLU A 346 -0.10 28.01 -0.70
C GLU A 346 1.32 28.56 -0.52
N LEU A 347 2.34 27.69 -0.43
CA LEU A 347 3.72 28.16 -0.26
C LEU A 347 4.20 28.94 -1.49
N PRO A 348 4.93 30.05 -1.28
CA PRO A 348 5.60 30.75 -2.37
C PRO A 348 6.73 29.91 -2.97
N GLY A 349 7.15 30.27 -4.18
CA GLY A 349 8.27 29.59 -4.85
C GLY A 349 7.86 28.23 -5.43
N GLN A 350 6.60 28.08 -5.85
CA GLN A 350 6.17 26.92 -6.64
C GLN A 350 7.04 26.76 -7.85
N ILE A 351 7.51 25.54 -8.09
CA ILE A 351 8.40 25.17 -9.18
C ILE A 351 7.53 24.73 -10.37
N ASP A 352 7.99 25.07 -11.58
CA ASP A 352 7.35 24.65 -12.81
C ASP A 352 7.28 23.11 -12.93
N GLU A 353 6.18 22.58 -13.50
CA GLU A 353 5.96 21.15 -13.60
C GLU A 353 7.03 20.44 -14.42
N ASP A 354 7.53 21.08 -15.51
CA ASP A 354 8.59 20.51 -16.33
C ASP A 354 9.90 20.38 -15.53
N ILE A 355 10.22 21.39 -14.69
CA ILE A 355 11.41 21.34 -13.82
C ILE A 355 11.27 20.26 -12.74
N LYS A 356 10.08 20.11 -12.14
CA LYS A 356 9.82 19.03 -11.16
C LYS A 356 9.98 17.66 -11.80
N ALA A 357 9.44 17.49 -13.00
CA ALA A 357 9.54 16.24 -13.76
C ALA A 357 11.01 15.92 -14.12
N GLU A 358 11.79 16.91 -14.59
CA GLU A 358 13.21 16.79 -14.89
C GLU A 358 14.01 16.39 -13.65
N ARG A 359 13.83 17.10 -12.51
CA ARG A 359 14.52 16.78 -11.25
C ARG A 359 14.18 15.37 -10.76
N ALA A 360 12.91 14.99 -10.82
CA ALA A 360 12.49 13.65 -10.43
C ALA A 360 13.12 12.57 -11.35
N GLN A 361 13.25 12.84 -12.65
CA GLN A 361 13.91 11.90 -13.57
C GLN A 361 15.41 11.77 -13.28
N ILE A 362 16.10 12.89 -13.05
CA ILE A 362 17.52 12.87 -12.66
C ILE A 362 17.73 12.04 -11.39
N LEU A 363 16.86 12.21 -10.39
CA LEU A 363 16.96 11.41 -9.15
C LEU A 363 16.66 9.93 -9.37
N ARG A 364 15.73 9.57 -10.27
CA ARG A 364 15.47 8.16 -10.62
C ARG A 364 16.68 7.52 -11.27
N ASP A 365 17.30 8.22 -12.24
CA ASP A 365 18.50 7.74 -12.92
C ASP A 365 19.67 7.54 -11.94
N LEU A 366 19.84 8.45 -10.98
CA LEU A 366 20.83 8.33 -9.90
C LEU A 366 20.48 7.21 -8.93
N ALA A 367 19.20 7.02 -8.61
CA ALA A 367 18.73 5.93 -7.76
C ALA A 367 19.04 4.58 -8.40
N ASP A 368 18.70 4.39 -9.68
CA ASP A 368 19.02 3.17 -10.43
C ASP A 368 20.53 2.91 -10.44
N ALA A 369 21.33 3.95 -10.72
CA ALA A 369 22.79 3.84 -10.74
C ALA A 369 23.39 3.49 -9.37
N SER A 370 22.78 3.94 -8.27
CA SER A 370 23.27 3.71 -6.90
C SER A 370 22.75 2.43 -6.27
N CYS A 371 21.51 2.03 -6.58
CA CYS A 371 20.87 0.83 -6.03
C CYS A 371 21.32 -0.45 -6.73
N THR A 372 21.46 -0.45 -8.06
CA THR A 372 21.86 -1.62 -8.86
C THR A 372 23.12 -2.31 -8.34
N PRO A 373 24.24 -1.60 -8.02
CA PRO A 373 25.45 -2.24 -7.48
C PRO A 373 25.22 -2.89 -6.11
N ARG A 374 24.27 -2.41 -5.32
CA ARG A 374 23.93 -3.02 -4.03
C ARG A 374 23.14 -4.32 -4.22
N ILE A 375 22.19 -4.31 -5.14
CA ILE A 375 21.40 -5.50 -5.49
C ILE A 375 22.33 -6.57 -6.10
N ALA A 376 23.26 -6.18 -6.97
CA ALA A 376 24.24 -7.05 -7.58
C ALA A 376 25.16 -7.77 -6.55
N GLN A 377 25.34 -7.20 -5.34
CA GLN A 377 26.07 -7.90 -4.26
C GLN A 377 25.37 -9.17 -3.74
N ARG A 378 24.10 -9.38 -4.11
CA ARG A 378 23.33 -10.58 -3.77
C ARG A 378 23.69 -11.78 -4.65
N VAL A 379 24.32 -11.56 -5.80
CA VAL A 379 24.77 -12.63 -6.70
C VAL A 379 25.72 -13.57 -5.95
N GLY A 380 25.43 -14.86 -6.03
CA GLY A 380 26.14 -15.91 -5.33
C GLY A 380 25.70 -16.13 -3.88
N GLN A 381 24.81 -15.32 -3.32
CA GLN A 381 24.23 -15.53 -1.99
C GLN A 381 23.09 -16.55 -2.06
N GLU A 382 22.91 -17.30 -0.97
CA GLU A 382 21.73 -18.14 -0.76
C GLU A 382 20.65 -17.34 -0.02
N MET A 383 19.43 -17.38 -0.55
CA MET A 383 18.28 -16.69 0.00
C MET A 383 17.06 -17.59 0.06
N ASP A 384 16.18 -17.33 1.01
CA ASP A 384 14.84 -17.89 1.03
C ASP A 384 13.93 -16.99 0.19
N VAL A 385 13.21 -17.59 -0.77
CA VAL A 385 12.29 -16.92 -1.67
C VAL A 385 10.90 -17.52 -1.51
N LEU A 386 9.91 -16.69 -1.26
CA LEU A 386 8.51 -17.06 -1.28
C LEU A 386 8.03 -17.08 -2.74
N VAL A 387 7.61 -18.25 -3.21
CA VAL A 387 7.05 -18.41 -4.58
C VAL A 387 5.64 -17.83 -4.61
N GLU A 388 5.40 -16.82 -5.44
CA GLU A 388 4.14 -16.08 -5.45
C GLU A 388 3.26 -16.40 -6.65
N GLY A 389 3.85 -16.75 -7.76
CA GLY A 389 3.07 -17.00 -8.98
C GLY A 389 3.85 -17.68 -10.09
N ILE A 390 3.12 -17.80 -11.20
CA ILE A 390 3.62 -18.33 -12.48
C ILE A 390 3.16 -17.34 -13.55
N GLU A 391 4.10 -16.83 -14.33
CA GLU A 391 3.84 -15.98 -15.48
C GLU A 391 3.11 -16.75 -16.60
N GLU A 392 2.55 -16.04 -17.57
CA GLU A 392 1.83 -16.65 -18.71
C GLU A 392 2.70 -17.61 -19.51
N ASP A 393 4.01 -17.39 -19.59
CA ASP A 393 4.99 -18.23 -20.27
C ASP A 393 5.45 -19.44 -19.44
N GLY A 394 4.98 -19.56 -18.20
CA GLY A 394 5.31 -20.63 -17.27
C GLY A 394 6.50 -20.35 -16.36
N GLN A 395 7.10 -19.13 -16.40
CA GLN A 395 8.17 -18.72 -15.52
C GLN A 395 7.64 -18.56 -14.08
N LEU A 396 8.27 -19.23 -13.12
CA LEU A 396 7.98 -19.02 -11.71
C LEU A 396 8.61 -17.73 -11.22
N PHE A 397 7.87 -16.98 -10.39
CA PHE A 397 8.37 -15.79 -9.73
C PHE A 397 7.98 -15.77 -8.25
N GLY A 398 8.68 -14.96 -7.49
CA GLY A 398 8.43 -14.76 -6.08
C GLY A 398 9.31 -13.65 -5.51
N ARG A 399 9.38 -13.54 -4.18
CA ARG A 399 10.18 -12.52 -3.52
C ARG A 399 11.00 -13.08 -2.37
N ALA A 400 12.24 -12.61 -2.27
CA ALA A 400 13.04 -12.78 -1.07
C ALA A 400 12.64 -11.79 0.03
N MET A 401 13.06 -12.05 1.28
CA MET A 401 12.81 -11.10 2.39
C MET A 401 13.36 -9.68 2.13
N CYS A 402 14.27 -9.52 1.18
CA CYS A 402 14.84 -8.22 0.80
C CYS A 402 14.02 -7.45 -0.24
N GLN A 403 12.90 -8.00 -0.71
CA GLN A 403 12.00 -7.37 -1.70
C GLN A 403 10.61 -7.21 -1.11
N ALA A 404 10.10 -5.99 -1.05
CA ALA A 404 8.72 -5.72 -0.67
C ALA A 404 7.79 -5.90 -1.88
N PRO A 405 6.53 -6.34 -1.67
CA PRO A 405 5.58 -6.50 -2.76
C PRO A 405 5.31 -5.17 -3.47
N ASP A 406 5.06 -5.24 -4.78
CA ASP A 406 4.63 -4.16 -5.67
C ASP A 406 5.63 -3.03 -5.91
N VAL A 407 6.78 -3.00 -5.20
CA VAL A 407 7.68 -1.83 -5.23
C VAL A 407 9.16 -2.12 -5.46
N ASP A 408 9.63 -3.36 -5.27
CA ASP A 408 11.07 -3.68 -5.22
C ASP A 408 11.54 -4.74 -6.25
N GLY A 409 10.67 -5.12 -7.19
CA GLY A 409 10.96 -6.16 -8.17
C GLY A 409 10.81 -7.58 -7.61
N GLU A 410 11.08 -8.57 -8.43
CA GLU A 410 10.80 -9.98 -8.21
C GLU A 410 12.06 -10.84 -8.31
N THR A 411 11.95 -12.09 -7.89
CA THR A 411 12.97 -13.12 -8.06
C THR A 411 12.40 -14.23 -8.93
N TYR A 412 13.01 -14.47 -10.09
CA TYR A 412 12.63 -15.54 -11.01
C TYR A 412 13.27 -16.85 -10.58
N LEU A 413 12.49 -17.94 -10.64
CA LEU A 413 12.80 -19.24 -10.07
C LEU A 413 12.69 -20.32 -11.14
N THR A 414 13.48 -21.40 -10.98
CA THR A 414 13.44 -22.58 -11.86
C THR A 414 12.58 -23.71 -11.31
N GLU A 415 12.33 -23.75 -10.00
CA GLU A 415 11.55 -24.79 -9.31
C GLU A 415 10.82 -24.25 -8.08
N GLY A 416 9.73 -24.90 -7.68
CA GLY A 416 8.88 -24.56 -6.52
C GLY A 416 7.41 -24.67 -6.85
N ASN A 417 6.55 -24.51 -5.83
CA ASN A 417 5.12 -24.34 -6.00
C ASN A 417 4.69 -23.04 -5.33
N VAL A 418 3.64 -22.41 -5.84
CA VAL A 418 3.08 -21.21 -5.22
C VAL A 418 2.76 -21.44 -3.73
N GLY A 419 3.24 -20.57 -2.87
CA GLY A 419 3.15 -20.66 -1.42
C GLY A 419 4.32 -21.39 -0.73
N ASP A 420 5.23 -22.01 -1.48
CA ASP A 420 6.45 -22.57 -0.91
C ASP A 420 7.48 -21.47 -0.61
N ILE A 421 8.26 -21.64 0.44
CA ILE A 421 9.49 -20.88 0.68
C ILE A 421 10.65 -21.81 0.29
N VAL A 422 11.35 -21.43 -0.77
CA VAL A 422 12.44 -22.22 -1.34
C VAL A 422 13.79 -21.56 -1.08
N ARG A 423 14.80 -22.37 -0.74
CA ARG A 423 16.18 -21.90 -0.58
C ARG A 423 16.87 -21.96 -1.93
N VAL A 424 17.27 -20.81 -2.45
CA VAL A 424 17.88 -20.68 -3.77
C VAL A 424 19.19 -19.92 -3.71
N ARG A 425 20.02 -20.07 -4.73
CA ARG A 425 21.21 -19.25 -4.95
C ARG A 425 20.90 -18.21 -6.03
N ILE A 426 21.19 -16.95 -5.75
CA ILE A 426 21.02 -15.87 -6.73
C ILE A 426 22.12 -15.99 -7.79
N ALA A 427 21.73 -16.22 -9.03
CA ALA A 427 22.62 -16.39 -10.18
C ALA A 427 22.99 -15.07 -10.83
N ASP A 428 22.01 -14.18 -11.03
CA ASP A 428 22.17 -12.87 -11.68
C ASP A 428 21.15 -11.84 -11.15
N THR A 429 21.36 -10.59 -11.54
CA THR A 429 20.45 -9.48 -11.23
C THR A 429 20.32 -8.52 -12.40
N LEU A 430 19.11 -8.05 -12.68
CA LEU A 430 18.84 -7.04 -13.69
C LEU A 430 18.06 -5.89 -13.05
N LEU A 431 18.70 -4.74 -12.84
CA LEU A 431 18.16 -3.62 -12.06
C LEU A 431 17.69 -4.12 -10.68
N TYR A 432 16.38 -4.25 -10.48
CA TYR A 432 15.74 -4.64 -9.23
C TYR A 432 15.32 -6.12 -9.21
N GLU A 433 15.30 -6.77 -10.37
CA GLU A 433 14.99 -8.18 -10.52
C GLU A 433 16.18 -9.07 -10.12
N MET A 434 15.89 -10.27 -9.63
CA MET A 434 16.88 -11.31 -9.34
C MET A 434 16.54 -12.59 -10.11
N GLU A 435 17.56 -13.32 -10.53
CA GLU A 435 17.43 -14.65 -11.11
C GLU A 435 18.06 -15.68 -10.17
N ALA A 436 17.35 -16.78 -9.91
CA ALA A 436 17.79 -17.86 -9.04
C ALA A 436 18.10 -19.15 -9.81
N GLU A 437 19.11 -19.91 -9.33
CA GLU A 437 19.48 -21.25 -9.83
C GLU A 437 19.30 -22.34 -8.76
#